data_afc3a0524147cb6b28afc6f55a4d4b18
#
_entry.id   afc3a0524147cb6b28afc6f55a4d4b18
#
_cell.length_a   1.000
_cell.length_b   1.000
_cell.length_c   1.000
_cell.angle_alpha   90.00
_cell.angle_beta   90.00
_cell.angle_gamma   90.00
#
_symmetry.space_group_name_H-M   'P 1'
#
loop_
_entity.id
_entity.type
_entity.pdbx_description
1 polymer ?
#
loop_
_entity_poly.entity_id
_entity_poly.type
_entity_poly.pdbx_seq_one_letter_code
_entity_poly.pdbx_strand_id
1 'polypeptide(L)'
;MKLLNVQRLQTIKDKIIQQKEELADRKRQNLAEFHDIHTELTPFRLDLLMIYAQSIVLDKETAAILIKNWAGKMANVLVERELPLNLALEEISYYRDIIGEIILEELDKQVVSIKELYSIISHFNAIIDCAVQYISKSYLNDYKHNIKYAQYAIDELSVPIVRMTETVGILPLVGDLDTKRAQILIENALTKSSEYHLAWLIMD
;
A
#
# COMPACT_ATOMS: atom_id res chain seq x y z
N MET A 1 -22.96 21.57 25.70
CA MET A 1 -22.96 20.27 25.01
C MET A 1 -21.79 20.07 24.03
N LYS A 2 -21.54 20.96 23.05
CA LYS A 2 -20.39 20.81 22.11
C LYS A 2 -19.00 20.80 22.79
N LEU A 3 -18.74 21.61 23.79
CA LEU A 3 -17.44 21.72 24.49
C LEU A 3 -17.09 20.47 25.31
N LEU A 4 -18.06 19.85 25.98
CA LEU A 4 -17.87 18.62 26.73
C LEU A 4 -17.50 17.43 25.82
N ASN A 5 -18.05 17.40 24.60
CA ASN A 5 -17.74 16.35 23.63
C ASN A 5 -16.30 16.49 23.09
N VAL A 6 -15.84 17.71 22.82
CA VAL A 6 -14.45 17.97 22.37
C VAL A 6 -13.42 17.54 23.42
N GLN A 7 -13.66 17.83 24.70
CA GLN A 7 -12.76 17.45 25.77
C GLN A 7 -12.68 15.93 25.98
N ARG A 8 -13.80 15.21 25.81
CA ARG A 8 -13.84 13.75 25.83
C ARG A 8 -13.04 13.12 24.71
N LEU A 9 -13.26 13.58 23.49
CA LEU A 9 -12.51 13.11 22.32
C LEU A 9 -11.00 13.37 22.46
N GLN A 10 -10.63 14.49 23.07
CA GLN A 10 -9.24 14.78 23.37
C GLN A 10 -8.65 13.81 24.41
N THR A 11 -9.39 13.46 25.47
CA THR A 11 -8.96 12.46 26.46
C THR A 11 -8.72 11.09 25.83
N ILE A 12 -9.62 10.64 24.94
CA ILE A 12 -9.48 9.38 24.22
C ILE A 12 -8.23 9.41 23.34
N LYS A 13 -8.04 10.49 22.57
CA LYS A 13 -6.86 10.69 21.75
C LYS A 13 -5.57 10.60 22.57
N ASP A 14 -5.51 11.34 23.68
CA ASP A 14 -4.30 11.42 24.51
C ASP A 14 -3.99 10.06 25.15
N LYS A 15 -5.00 9.28 25.56
CA LYS A 15 -4.83 7.92 26.06
C LYS A 15 -4.22 6.99 25.01
N ILE A 16 -4.72 7.02 23.77
CA ILE A 16 -4.18 6.21 22.69
C ILE A 16 -2.72 6.60 22.42
N ILE A 17 -2.41 7.90 22.36
CA ILE A 17 -1.05 8.39 22.15
C ILE A 17 -0.11 7.94 23.25
N GLN A 18 -0.56 7.98 24.51
CA GLN A 18 0.24 7.56 25.67
C GLN A 18 0.57 6.06 25.63
N GLN A 19 -0.35 5.24 25.12
CA GLN A 19 -0.22 3.78 25.10
C GLN A 19 0.30 3.24 23.74
N LYS A 20 0.57 4.07 22.76
CA LYS A 20 0.85 3.64 21.37
C LYS A 20 2.00 2.65 21.24
N GLU A 21 3.07 2.82 22.01
CA GLU A 21 4.25 1.95 21.96
C GLU A 21 3.91 0.57 22.55
N GLU A 22 3.25 0.53 23.69
CA GLU A 22 2.76 -0.72 24.27
C GLU A 22 1.78 -1.45 23.35
N LEU A 23 0.85 -0.71 22.72
CA LEU A 23 -0.11 -1.26 21.75
C LEU A 23 0.57 -1.83 20.52
N ALA A 24 1.58 -1.14 19.99
CA ALA A 24 2.36 -1.61 18.85
C ALA A 24 3.15 -2.89 19.19
N ASP A 25 3.68 -2.99 20.40
CA ASP A 25 4.44 -4.16 20.86
C ASP A 25 3.56 -5.39 21.17
N ARG A 26 2.31 -5.20 21.60
CA ARG A 26 1.38 -6.32 21.84
C ARG A 26 1.17 -7.20 20.60
N LYS A 27 1.10 -6.61 19.42
CA LYS A 27 0.98 -7.36 18.16
C LYS A 27 2.23 -8.20 17.85
N ARG A 28 3.41 -7.74 18.26
CA ARG A 28 4.69 -8.42 18.06
C ARG A 28 4.72 -9.81 18.71
N GLN A 29 4.03 -10.01 19.83
CA GLN A 29 4.07 -11.26 20.59
C GLN A 29 3.30 -12.41 19.92
N ASN A 30 2.38 -12.12 19.00
CA ASN A 30 1.47 -13.10 18.40
C ASN A 30 1.95 -13.73 17.09
N LEU A 31 3.09 -13.29 16.51
CA LEU A 31 3.54 -13.69 15.19
C LEU A 31 5.02 -14.12 15.22
N ALA A 32 5.29 -15.30 15.75
CA ALA A 32 6.66 -15.82 15.90
C ALA A 32 7.39 -16.11 14.56
N GLU A 33 6.67 -16.23 13.45
CA GLU A 33 7.22 -16.66 12.15
C GLU A 33 7.91 -15.54 11.33
N PHE A 34 7.76 -14.26 11.68
CA PHE A 34 8.23 -13.14 10.86
C PHE A 34 9.01 -12.09 11.68
N HIS A 35 10.00 -12.50 12.43
CA HIS A 35 10.70 -11.60 13.37
C HIS A 35 11.33 -10.36 12.70
N ASP A 36 11.92 -10.50 11.53
CA ASP A 36 12.57 -9.40 10.81
C ASP A 36 11.53 -8.40 10.25
N ILE A 37 10.40 -8.90 9.74
CA ILE A 37 9.32 -8.08 9.20
C ILE A 37 8.65 -7.24 10.30
N HIS A 38 8.56 -7.76 11.52
CA HIS A 38 7.95 -7.02 12.64
C HIS A 38 8.69 -5.74 12.99
N THR A 39 10.01 -5.76 12.92
CA THR A 39 10.83 -4.57 13.20
C THR A 39 10.62 -3.50 12.13
N GLU A 40 10.51 -3.89 10.87
CA GLU A 40 10.24 -2.98 9.76
C GLU A 40 8.82 -2.40 9.79
N LEU A 41 7.83 -3.17 10.26
CA LEU A 41 6.44 -2.71 10.35
C LEU A 41 6.14 -1.85 11.58
N THR A 42 7.00 -1.87 12.60
CA THR A 42 6.78 -1.08 13.83
C THR A 42 6.58 0.41 13.59
N PRO A 43 7.35 1.12 12.74
CA PRO A 43 7.09 2.52 12.42
C PRO A 43 5.69 2.74 11.81
N PHE A 44 5.25 1.85 10.93
CA PHE A 44 3.92 1.93 10.29
C PHE A 44 2.78 1.69 11.28
N ARG A 45 2.98 0.83 12.28
CA ARG A 45 2.04 0.60 13.38
C ARG A 45 1.89 1.85 14.24
N LEU A 46 3.02 2.44 14.64
CA LEU A 46 3.03 3.67 15.42
C LEU A 46 2.36 4.82 14.67
N ASP A 47 2.65 4.97 13.37
CA ASP A 47 2.01 5.96 12.52
C ASP A 47 0.50 5.71 12.41
N LEU A 48 0.04 4.47 12.22
CA LEU A 48 -1.38 4.12 12.15
C LEU A 48 -2.10 4.46 13.46
N LEU A 49 -1.52 4.09 14.61
CA LEU A 49 -2.05 4.41 15.93
C LEU A 49 -2.16 5.93 16.14
N MET A 50 -1.14 6.68 15.72
CA MET A 50 -1.15 8.15 15.77
C MET A 50 -2.25 8.75 14.89
N ILE A 51 -2.42 8.23 13.68
CA ILE A 51 -3.47 8.68 12.75
C ILE A 51 -4.85 8.36 13.31
N TYR A 52 -5.05 7.17 13.85
CA TYR A 52 -6.32 6.80 14.50
C TYR A 52 -6.63 7.71 15.69
N ALA A 53 -5.66 7.96 16.56
CA ALA A 53 -5.82 8.88 17.68
C ALA A 53 -6.20 10.30 17.21
N GLN A 54 -5.50 10.83 16.22
CA GLN A 54 -5.78 12.15 15.65
C GLN A 54 -7.15 12.21 14.96
N SER A 55 -7.52 11.14 14.26
CA SER A 55 -8.78 11.06 13.52
C SER A 55 -10.03 11.15 14.40
N ILE A 56 -9.92 10.81 15.69
CA ILE A 56 -11.02 10.96 16.65
C ILE A 56 -11.46 12.43 16.82
N VAL A 57 -10.51 13.36 16.69
CA VAL A 57 -10.75 14.82 16.88
C VAL A 57 -10.78 15.60 15.58
N LEU A 58 -10.31 15.03 14.48
CA LEU A 58 -10.26 15.65 13.16
C LEU A 58 -11.57 15.43 12.38
N ASP A 59 -11.82 16.28 11.40
CA ASP A 59 -12.85 16.03 10.39
C ASP A 59 -12.43 14.88 9.45
N LYS A 60 -13.43 14.30 8.77
CA LYS A 60 -13.21 13.13 7.91
C LYS A 60 -12.25 13.39 6.75
N GLU A 61 -12.25 14.58 6.17
CA GLU A 61 -11.42 14.92 5.01
C GLU A 61 -9.94 14.98 5.42
N THR A 62 -9.65 15.69 6.50
CA THR A 62 -8.30 15.80 7.06
C THR A 62 -7.77 14.42 7.49
N ALA A 63 -8.59 13.63 8.18
CA ALA A 63 -8.23 12.27 8.58
C ALA A 63 -7.96 11.37 7.36
N ALA A 64 -8.78 11.47 6.30
CA ALA A 64 -8.59 10.68 5.08
C ALA A 64 -7.27 11.01 4.35
N ILE A 65 -6.79 12.26 4.40
CA ILE A 65 -5.49 12.64 3.84
C ILE A 65 -4.34 11.95 4.59
N LEU A 66 -4.40 11.92 5.92
CA LEU A 66 -3.39 11.24 6.74
C LEU A 66 -3.34 9.74 6.44
N ILE A 67 -4.50 9.10 6.42
CA ILE A 67 -4.65 7.68 6.08
C ILE A 67 -4.15 7.37 4.68
N LYS A 68 -4.48 8.20 3.70
CA LYS A 68 -4.03 8.02 2.31
C LYS A 68 -2.50 8.05 2.21
N ASN A 69 -1.86 8.98 2.89
CA ASN A 69 -0.39 9.10 2.89
C ASN A 69 0.28 7.89 3.57
N TRP A 70 -0.27 7.44 4.70
CA TRP A 70 0.17 6.24 5.38
C TRP A 70 0.00 4.99 4.50
N ALA A 71 -1.17 4.82 3.90
CA ALA A 71 -1.49 3.67 3.06
C ALA A 71 -0.57 3.56 1.83
N GLY A 72 -0.22 4.70 1.21
CA GLY A 72 0.74 4.72 0.11
C GLY A 72 2.14 4.23 0.52
N LYS A 73 2.66 4.72 1.65
CA LYS A 73 3.96 4.29 2.17
C LYS A 73 3.97 2.80 2.56
N MET A 74 2.91 2.36 3.24
CA MET A 74 2.78 0.97 3.67
C MET A 74 2.66 0.03 2.46
N ALA A 75 1.85 0.37 1.46
CA ALA A 75 1.69 -0.42 0.25
C ALA A 75 3.01 -0.60 -0.50
N ASN A 76 3.80 0.47 -0.62
CA ASN A 76 5.11 0.42 -1.26
C ASN A 76 6.03 -0.60 -0.58
N VAL A 77 6.13 -0.55 0.76
CA VAL A 77 6.93 -1.52 1.54
C VAL A 77 6.43 -2.96 1.35
N LEU A 78 5.11 -3.18 1.37
CA LEU A 78 4.56 -4.52 1.15
C LEU A 78 4.95 -5.06 -0.23
N VAL A 79 4.85 -4.24 -1.27
CA VAL A 79 5.15 -4.65 -2.65
C VAL A 79 6.66 -4.84 -2.86
N GLU A 80 7.50 -3.94 -2.35
CA GLU A 80 8.96 -4.05 -2.44
C GLU A 80 9.53 -5.29 -1.71
N ARG A 81 8.85 -5.71 -0.63
CA ARG A 81 9.23 -6.88 0.17
C ARG A 81 8.46 -8.14 -0.19
N GLU A 82 7.66 -8.10 -1.26
CA GLU A 82 6.81 -9.21 -1.69
C GLU A 82 5.87 -9.73 -0.58
N LEU A 83 5.47 -8.84 0.34
CA LEU A 83 4.57 -9.16 1.44
C LEU A 83 3.12 -9.10 1.00
N PRO A 84 2.28 -10.03 1.44
CA PRO A 84 0.88 -10.05 1.04
C PRO A 84 0.07 -8.94 1.71
N LEU A 85 -0.94 -8.42 0.99
CA LEU A 85 -1.82 -7.35 1.46
C LEU A 85 -2.53 -7.65 2.78
N ASN A 86 -2.86 -8.93 3.03
CA ASN A 86 -3.57 -9.34 4.24
C ASN A 86 -2.81 -8.96 5.53
N LEU A 87 -1.48 -8.86 5.53
CA LEU A 87 -0.71 -8.40 6.69
C LEU A 87 -1.13 -6.99 7.11
N ALA A 88 -1.27 -6.05 6.16
CA ALA A 88 -1.74 -4.71 6.48
C ALA A 88 -3.22 -4.68 6.90
N LEU A 89 -4.06 -5.49 6.28
CA LEU A 89 -5.48 -5.57 6.63
C LEU A 89 -5.69 -6.15 8.04
N GLU A 90 -4.88 -7.12 8.44
CA GLU A 90 -4.86 -7.66 9.80
C GLU A 90 -4.39 -6.63 10.83
N GLU A 91 -3.37 -5.82 10.51
CA GLU A 91 -2.93 -4.71 11.36
C GLU A 91 -4.06 -3.67 11.55
N ILE A 92 -4.71 -3.26 10.47
CA ILE A 92 -5.83 -2.32 10.50
C ILE A 92 -6.96 -2.85 11.39
N SER A 93 -7.33 -4.12 11.24
CA SER A 93 -8.41 -4.74 12.00
C SER A 93 -8.06 -4.90 13.48
N TYR A 94 -6.84 -5.30 13.78
CA TYR A 94 -6.34 -5.47 15.14
C TYR A 94 -6.40 -4.15 15.94
N TYR A 95 -5.87 -3.06 15.36
CA TYR A 95 -5.90 -1.77 16.04
C TYR A 95 -7.29 -1.14 16.10
N ARG A 96 -8.19 -1.45 15.16
CA ARG A 96 -9.59 -1.06 15.25
C ARG A 96 -10.22 -1.60 16.54
N ASP A 97 -10.02 -2.87 16.81
CA ASP A 97 -10.66 -3.54 17.95
C ASP A 97 -10.11 -2.99 19.27
N ILE A 98 -8.78 -2.86 19.39
CA ILE A 98 -8.14 -2.29 20.59
C ILE A 98 -8.57 -0.84 20.85
N ILE A 99 -8.58 0.00 19.81
CA ILE A 99 -8.98 1.40 19.96
C ILE A 99 -10.48 1.50 20.26
N GLY A 100 -11.28 0.61 19.66
CA GLY A 100 -12.70 0.50 20.00
C GLY A 100 -12.92 0.23 21.49
N GLU A 101 -12.15 -0.66 22.11
CA GLU A 101 -12.17 -0.92 23.54
C GLU A 101 -11.78 0.33 24.35
N ILE A 102 -10.71 1.03 23.98
CA ILE A 102 -10.28 2.27 24.64
C ILE A 102 -11.38 3.35 24.57
N ILE A 103 -12.04 3.49 23.42
CA ILE A 103 -13.16 4.42 23.24
C ILE A 103 -14.30 4.05 24.19
N LEU A 104 -14.69 2.79 24.25
CA LEU A 104 -15.77 2.31 25.13
C LEU A 104 -15.43 2.51 26.60
N GLU A 105 -14.23 2.16 27.03
CA GLU A 105 -13.79 2.35 28.43
C GLU A 105 -13.82 3.82 28.87
N GLU A 106 -13.44 4.76 28.00
CA GLU A 106 -13.47 6.18 28.33
C GLU A 106 -14.89 6.76 28.33
N LEU A 107 -15.75 6.23 27.48
CA LEU A 107 -17.15 6.66 27.42
C LEU A 107 -17.99 6.08 28.56
N ASP A 108 -17.69 4.87 29.05
CA ASP A 108 -18.39 4.23 30.17
C ASP A 108 -18.20 4.98 31.50
N LYS A 109 -17.09 5.70 31.66
CA LYS A 109 -16.82 6.53 32.84
C LYS A 109 -17.76 7.74 32.99
N GLN A 110 -18.59 7.99 31.97
CA GLN A 110 -19.43 9.18 31.91
C GLN A 110 -20.81 8.85 31.33
N VAL A 111 -21.81 9.70 31.63
CA VAL A 111 -23.14 9.57 31.05
C VAL A 111 -23.08 10.05 29.58
N VAL A 112 -23.11 9.09 28.65
CA VAL A 112 -23.11 9.33 27.21
C VAL A 112 -24.42 8.83 26.62
N SER A 113 -25.04 9.59 25.75
CA SER A 113 -26.22 9.13 25.03
C SER A 113 -25.86 8.09 23.96
N ILE A 114 -26.75 7.14 23.70
CA ILE A 114 -26.58 6.14 22.64
C ILE A 114 -26.28 6.82 21.28
N LYS A 115 -26.88 7.97 21.01
CA LYS A 115 -26.66 8.73 19.79
C LYS A 115 -25.23 9.27 19.70
N GLU A 116 -24.67 9.75 20.79
CA GLU A 116 -23.27 10.23 20.83
C GLU A 116 -22.29 9.08 20.68
N LEU A 117 -22.50 7.96 21.39
CA LEU A 117 -21.73 6.74 21.25
C LEU A 117 -21.72 6.28 19.78
N TYR A 118 -22.89 6.14 19.17
CA TYR A 118 -23.01 5.74 17.78
C TYR A 118 -22.28 6.70 16.83
N SER A 119 -22.37 8.01 17.06
CA SER A 119 -21.69 9.01 16.25
C SER A 119 -20.16 8.87 16.29
N ILE A 120 -19.59 8.64 17.48
CA ILE A 120 -18.14 8.46 17.67
C ILE A 120 -17.67 7.17 16.99
N ILE A 121 -18.34 6.06 17.25
CA ILE A 121 -17.99 4.76 16.65
C ILE A 121 -18.17 4.78 15.14
N SER A 122 -19.24 5.38 14.61
CA SER A 122 -19.46 5.51 13.17
C SER A 122 -18.42 6.39 12.49
N HIS A 123 -17.98 7.47 13.15
CA HIS A 123 -16.89 8.30 12.64
C HIS A 123 -15.58 7.51 12.59
N PHE A 124 -15.23 6.81 13.65
CA PHE A 124 -14.03 6.00 13.72
C PHE A 124 -14.04 4.87 12.67
N ASN A 125 -15.15 4.13 12.54
CA ASN A 125 -15.29 3.09 11.51
C ASN A 125 -15.13 3.65 10.09
N ALA A 126 -15.63 4.84 9.81
CA ALA A 126 -15.42 5.46 8.49
C ALA A 126 -13.93 5.73 8.18
N ILE A 127 -13.10 6.02 9.19
CA ILE A 127 -11.66 6.16 9.03
C ILE A 127 -10.99 4.81 8.76
N ILE A 128 -11.42 3.76 9.46
CA ILE A 128 -10.97 2.39 9.21
C ILE A 128 -11.28 1.95 7.77
N ASP A 129 -12.51 2.19 7.31
CA ASP A 129 -12.93 1.89 5.94
C ASP A 129 -12.06 2.63 4.91
N CYS A 130 -11.73 3.89 5.18
CA CYS A 130 -10.77 4.64 4.36
C CYS A 130 -9.39 3.99 4.36
N ALA A 131 -8.88 3.51 5.51
CA ALA A 131 -7.59 2.83 5.59
C ALA A 131 -7.57 1.57 4.72
N VAL A 132 -8.60 0.73 4.84
CA VAL A 132 -8.76 -0.49 4.02
C VAL A 132 -8.81 -0.16 2.52
N GLN A 133 -9.60 0.85 2.14
CA GLN A 133 -9.75 1.25 0.74
C GLN A 133 -8.44 1.78 0.14
N TYR A 134 -7.76 2.67 0.86
CA TYR A 134 -6.53 3.27 0.35
C TYR A 134 -5.37 2.29 0.31
N ILE A 135 -5.19 1.44 1.33
CA ILE A 135 -4.11 0.43 1.31
C ILE A 135 -4.34 -0.58 0.18
N SER A 136 -5.57 -1.06 0.01
CA SER A 136 -5.90 -2.00 -1.06
C SER A 136 -5.67 -1.40 -2.44
N LYS A 137 -6.10 -0.14 -2.65
CA LYS A 137 -5.91 0.56 -3.92
C LYS A 137 -4.43 0.82 -4.22
N SER A 138 -3.67 1.29 -3.23
CA SER A 138 -2.23 1.56 -3.40
C SER A 138 -1.48 0.27 -3.70
N TYR A 139 -1.69 -0.78 -2.90
CA TYR A 139 -1.08 -2.08 -3.12
C TYR A 139 -1.34 -2.63 -4.52
N LEU A 140 -2.60 -2.61 -4.98
CA LEU A 140 -2.95 -3.10 -6.31
C LEU A 140 -2.32 -2.27 -7.43
N ASN A 141 -2.18 -0.96 -7.24
CA ASN A 141 -1.52 -0.10 -8.22
C ASN A 141 -0.03 -0.42 -8.31
N ASP A 142 0.66 -0.50 -7.17
CA ASP A 142 2.10 -0.78 -7.13
C ASP A 142 2.40 -2.19 -7.65
N TYR A 143 1.58 -3.17 -7.29
CA TYR A 143 1.68 -4.53 -7.82
C TYR A 143 1.50 -4.59 -9.34
N LYS A 144 0.50 -3.87 -9.89
CA LYS A 144 0.31 -3.77 -11.34
C LYS A 144 1.48 -3.08 -12.04
N HIS A 145 2.06 -2.06 -11.44
CA HIS A 145 3.26 -1.41 -11.97
C HIS A 145 4.43 -2.39 -12.06
N ASN A 146 4.70 -3.16 -11.00
CA ASN A 146 5.78 -4.14 -11.00
C ASN A 146 5.59 -5.23 -12.05
N ILE A 147 4.36 -5.76 -12.19
CA ILE A 147 4.04 -6.73 -13.26
C ILE A 147 4.31 -6.10 -14.64
N LYS A 148 3.89 -4.86 -14.86
CA LYS A 148 4.06 -4.18 -16.13
C LYS A 148 5.55 -3.95 -16.46
N TYR A 149 6.36 -3.57 -15.47
CA TYR A 149 7.81 -3.44 -15.66
C TYR A 149 8.47 -4.79 -15.97
N ALA A 150 8.10 -5.86 -15.25
CA ALA A 150 8.60 -7.20 -15.56
C ALA A 150 8.22 -7.63 -16.97
N GLN A 151 6.98 -7.36 -17.41
CA GLN A 151 6.54 -7.64 -18.76
C GLN A 151 7.33 -6.86 -19.82
N TYR A 152 7.60 -5.57 -19.59
CA TYR A 152 8.43 -4.79 -20.50
C TYR A 152 9.86 -5.35 -20.61
N ALA A 153 10.46 -5.76 -19.49
CA ALA A 153 11.79 -6.37 -19.50
C ALA A 153 11.81 -7.68 -20.30
N ILE A 154 10.78 -8.52 -20.15
CA ILE A 154 10.61 -9.75 -20.94
C ILE A 154 10.42 -9.42 -22.41
N ASP A 155 9.57 -8.46 -22.75
CA ASP A 155 9.29 -8.05 -24.13
C ASP A 155 10.55 -7.47 -24.80
N GLU A 156 11.39 -6.72 -24.06
CA GLU A 156 12.67 -6.20 -24.55
C GLU A 156 13.70 -7.32 -24.81
N LEU A 157 13.78 -8.31 -23.93
CA LEU A 157 14.70 -9.44 -24.09
C LEU A 157 14.21 -10.45 -25.14
N SER A 158 12.91 -10.48 -25.45
CA SER A 158 12.34 -11.46 -26.38
C SER A 158 12.61 -11.18 -27.86
N VAL A 159 13.23 -10.04 -28.18
CA VAL A 159 13.54 -9.62 -29.56
C VAL A 159 14.95 -9.05 -29.67
N PRO A 160 16.00 -9.85 -29.38
CA PRO A 160 17.36 -9.37 -29.50
C PRO A 160 17.78 -9.28 -30.97
N ILE A 161 18.22 -8.10 -31.45
CA ILE A 161 18.95 -8.00 -32.70
C ILE A 161 20.41 -8.33 -32.43
N VAL A 162 20.88 -9.42 -33.02
CA VAL A 162 22.29 -9.84 -32.97
C VAL A 162 23.05 -9.23 -34.16
N ARG A 163 24.06 -8.40 -33.86
CA ARG A 163 24.94 -7.85 -34.93
C ARG A 163 25.88 -8.93 -35.42
N MET A 164 25.80 -9.23 -36.72
CA MET A 164 26.71 -10.16 -37.37
C MET A 164 27.93 -9.44 -37.93
N THR A 165 27.73 -8.24 -38.48
CA THR A 165 28.77 -7.35 -38.96
C THR A 165 28.44 -5.91 -38.56
N GLU A 166 29.26 -4.93 -38.99
CA GLU A 166 28.96 -3.51 -38.72
C GLU A 166 27.64 -3.04 -39.32
N THR A 167 27.20 -3.66 -40.43
CA THR A 167 26.03 -3.24 -41.21
C THR A 167 24.92 -4.31 -41.31
N VAL A 168 25.13 -5.53 -40.79
CA VAL A 168 24.17 -6.65 -40.87
C VAL A 168 23.80 -7.11 -39.50
N GLY A 169 22.49 -7.19 -39.21
CA GLY A 169 21.91 -7.76 -38.01
C GLY A 169 21.01 -8.96 -38.32
N ILE A 170 20.83 -9.85 -37.34
CA ILE A 170 19.87 -10.93 -37.37
C ILE A 170 18.86 -10.68 -36.25
N LEU A 171 17.58 -10.84 -36.56
CA LEU A 171 16.45 -10.85 -35.67
C LEU A 171 15.89 -12.26 -35.62
N PRO A 172 16.20 -13.06 -34.55
CA PRO A 172 15.67 -14.41 -34.42
C PRO A 172 14.18 -14.37 -34.06
N LEU A 173 13.37 -15.09 -34.82
CA LEU A 173 11.94 -15.26 -34.55
C LEU A 173 11.70 -16.52 -33.71
N VAL A 174 11.81 -16.43 -32.38
CA VAL A 174 11.68 -17.56 -31.48
C VAL A 174 10.29 -17.60 -30.86
N GLY A 175 9.56 -18.73 -30.96
CA GLY A 175 8.24 -18.96 -30.38
C GLY A 175 7.07 -18.42 -31.21
N ASP A 176 5.86 -18.41 -30.62
CA ASP A 176 4.63 -18.00 -31.31
C ASP A 176 4.58 -16.48 -31.57
N LEU A 177 4.15 -16.12 -32.75
CA LEU A 177 4.04 -14.72 -33.19
C LEU A 177 2.56 -14.30 -33.20
N ASP A 178 2.10 -13.69 -32.10
CA ASP A 178 0.79 -13.03 -32.05
C ASP A 178 0.88 -11.57 -32.55
N THR A 179 -0.29 -10.93 -32.68
CA THR A 179 -0.38 -9.56 -33.20
C THR A 179 0.39 -8.54 -32.35
N LYS A 180 0.37 -8.69 -31.02
CA LYS A 180 1.07 -7.79 -30.09
C LYS A 180 2.58 -7.96 -30.23
N ARG A 181 3.04 -9.19 -30.28
CA ARG A 181 4.46 -9.51 -30.44
C ARG A 181 5.00 -9.10 -31.80
N ALA A 182 4.22 -9.25 -32.88
CA ALA A 182 4.58 -8.76 -34.21
C ALA A 182 4.77 -7.24 -34.23
N GLN A 183 3.93 -6.50 -33.52
CA GLN A 183 4.05 -5.04 -33.43
C GLN A 183 5.32 -4.62 -32.68
N ILE A 184 5.63 -5.25 -31.54
CA ILE A 184 6.86 -5.02 -30.75
C ILE A 184 8.10 -5.37 -31.60
N LEU A 185 8.05 -6.47 -32.36
CA LEU A 185 9.11 -6.88 -33.28
C LEU A 185 9.43 -5.79 -34.33
N ILE A 186 8.38 -5.26 -34.96
CA ILE A 186 8.54 -4.21 -35.97
C ILE A 186 9.13 -2.92 -35.35
N GLU A 187 8.60 -2.47 -34.23
CA GLU A 187 9.09 -1.27 -33.52
C GLU A 187 10.56 -1.42 -33.11
N ASN A 188 10.92 -2.56 -32.51
CA ASN A 188 12.30 -2.86 -32.12
C ASN A 188 13.24 -3.00 -33.32
N ALA A 189 12.78 -3.66 -34.40
CA ALA A 189 13.54 -3.81 -35.62
C ALA A 189 13.89 -2.44 -36.22
N LEU A 190 12.91 -1.54 -36.31
CA LEU A 190 13.13 -0.20 -36.85
C LEU A 190 14.05 0.65 -35.96
N THR A 191 13.79 0.67 -34.66
CA THR A 191 14.54 1.48 -33.70
C THR A 191 16.00 1.03 -33.62
N LYS A 192 16.22 -0.27 -33.34
CA LYS A 192 17.58 -0.80 -33.18
C LYS A 192 18.37 -0.87 -34.48
N SER A 193 17.72 -1.07 -35.64
CA SER A 193 18.40 -0.98 -36.92
C SER A 193 18.92 0.43 -37.19
N SER A 194 18.16 1.45 -36.81
CA SER A 194 18.58 2.85 -36.87
C SER A 194 19.74 3.17 -35.93
N GLU A 195 19.62 2.75 -34.64
CA GLU A 195 20.66 2.95 -33.64
C GLU A 195 21.98 2.27 -34.00
N TYR A 196 21.93 1.06 -34.56
CA TYR A 196 23.09 0.27 -34.93
C TYR A 196 23.60 0.57 -36.34
N HIS A 197 22.94 1.50 -37.05
CA HIS A 197 23.26 1.84 -38.45
C HIS A 197 23.30 0.61 -39.37
N LEU A 198 22.36 -0.32 -39.18
CA LEU A 198 22.29 -1.53 -39.99
C LEU A 198 21.77 -1.21 -41.39
N ALA A 199 22.46 -1.71 -42.40
CA ALA A 199 21.99 -1.68 -43.78
C ALA A 199 21.06 -2.84 -44.12
N TRP A 200 21.19 -3.97 -43.41
CA TRP A 200 20.42 -5.18 -43.61
C TRP A 200 20.02 -5.80 -42.27
N LEU A 201 18.75 -6.18 -42.15
CA LEU A 201 18.23 -6.97 -41.05
C LEU A 201 17.63 -8.26 -41.60
N ILE A 202 18.21 -9.40 -41.20
CA ILE A 202 17.73 -10.73 -41.55
C ILE A 202 16.79 -11.19 -40.43
N MET A 203 15.58 -11.62 -40.77
CA MET A 203 14.63 -12.24 -39.88
C MET A 203 14.64 -13.74 -40.10
N ASP A 204 14.95 -14.55 -39.07
CA ASP A 204 15.08 -16.00 -39.11
C ASP A 204 14.32 -16.67 -37.94
#